data_483e3135d003f6d9c790c327348136d6
#
_entry.id   483e3135d003f6d9c790c327348136d6
#
_cell.length_a   1.000
_cell.length_b   1.000
_cell.length_c   1.000
_cell.angle_alpha   90.00
_cell.angle_beta   90.00
_cell.angle_gamma   90.00
#
_symmetry.space_group_name_H-M   'P 1'
#
loop_
_entity.id
_entity.type
_entity.pdbx_description
1 polymer ?
#
loop_
_entity_poly.entity_id
_entity_poly.type
_entity_poly.pdbx_seq_one_letter_code
_entity_poly.pdbx_strand_id
1 'polypeptide(L)'
;MKVVFVCLGNICRSLMAEAVFRKMVHEEGLKDKITIDSAATSTWEHGNPVHHGTRKKLEEHGISAKGLVSRTLDATDLDADYILGMDASNVRNIHSFVDGKSDATVARLLEVAGVPRDIADPWYTGDFDATYRDVILGCNALLEQLKKEL
;
A
#
# COMPACT_ATOMS: atom_id res chain seq x y z
N MET A 1 -5.24 12.03 -9.06
CA MET A 1 -4.63 10.68 -9.20
C MET A 1 -4.87 9.86 -7.95
N LYS A 2 -5.24 8.60 -8.09
CA LYS A 2 -5.59 7.74 -6.97
C LYS A 2 -4.73 6.47 -6.93
N VAL A 3 -4.16 6.19 -5.76
CA VAL A 3 -3.33 5.01 -5.49
C VAL A 3 -3.95 4.19 -4.37
N VAL A 4 -4.07 2.88 -4.57
CA VAL A 4 -4.56 1.94 -3.55
C VAL A 4 -3.48 0.88 -3.32
N PHE A 5 -3.02 0.77 -2.08
CA PHE A 5 -2.08 -0.28 -1.67
C PHE A 5 -2.86 -1.49 -1.16
N VAL A 6 -2.45 -2.69 -1.53
CA VAL A 6 -3.21 -3.90 -1.24
C VAL A 6 -2.31 -5.00 -0.67
N CYS A 7 -2.77 -5.64 0.39
CA CYS A 7 -2.20 -6.89 0.87
C CYS A 7 -3.31 -7.84 1.30
N LEU A 8 -2.97 -8.99 1.86
CA LEU A 8 -3.96 -10.00 2.20
C LEU A 8 -4.96 -9.51 3.26
N GLY A 9 -4.48 -9.00 4.39
CA GLY A 9 -5.33 -8.61 5.53
C GLY A 9 -5.51 -7.12 5.72
N ASN A 10 -4.69 -6.30 5.09
CA ASN A 10 -4.69 -4.83 5.26
C ASN A 10 -4.52 -4.41 6.73
N ILE A 11 -3.64 -5.08 7.46
CA ILE A 11 -3.29 -4.70 8.84
C ILE A 11 -1.78 -4.46 9.02
N CYS A 12 -0.94 -4.94 8.11
CA CYS A 12 0.51 -4.78 8.18
C CYS A 12 1.06 -3.98 7.01
N ARG A 13 1.34 -4.66 5.89
CA ARG A 13 2.10 -4.08 4.77
C ARG A 13 1.40 -2.92 4.06
N SER A 14 0.15 -3.09 3.68
CA SER A 14 -0.56 -2.07 2.90
C SER A 14 -0.91 -0.85 3.75
N LEU A 15 -1.22 -1.02 5.03
CA LEU A 15 -1.44 0.12 5.93
C LEU A 15 -0.14 0.88 6.18
N MET A 16 0.99 0.17 6.29
CA MET A 16 2.31 0.81 6.40
C MET A 16 2.60 1.65 5.16
N ALA A 17 2.38 1.08 3.97
CA ALA A 17 2.58 1.79 2.71
C ALA A 17 1.69 3.03 2.60
N GLU A 18 0.44 2.92 2.97
CA GLU A 18 -0.48 4.06 2.98
C GLU A 18 0.04 5.18 3.87
N ALA A 19 0.42 4.89 5.11
CA ALA A 19 0.89 5.88 6.07
C ALA A 19 2.20 6.55 5.62
N VAL A 20 3.15 5.75 5.15
CA VAL A 20 4.43 6.23 4.64
C VAL A 20 4.22 7.13 3.42
N PHE A 21 3.43 6.68 2.46
CA PHE A 21 3.21 7.43 1.22
C PHE A 21 2.42 8.72 1.47
N ARG A 22 1.46 8.71 2.39
CA ARG A 22 0.76 9.96 2.78
C ARG A 22 1.74 10.99 3.29
N LYS A 23 2.68 10.59 4.14
CA LYS A 23 3.70 11.50 4.67
C LYS A 23 4.56 12.07 3.56
N MET A 24 5.05 11.22 2.64
CA MET A 24 5.87 11.64 1.51
C MET A 24 5.15 12.65 0.61
N VAL A 25 3.90 12.37 0.29
CA VAL A 25 3.06 13.22 -0.57
C VAL A 25 2.79 14.57 0.10
N HIS A 26 2.54 14.59 1.39
CA HIS A 26 2.36 15.82 2.17
C HIS A 26 3.64 16.68 2.16
N GLU A 27 4.78 16.06 2.39
CA GLU A 27 6.06 16.77 2.41
C GLU A 27 6.43 17.37 1.05
N GLU A 28 5.94 16.78 -0.03
CA GLU A 28 6.14 17.29 -1.40
C GLU A 28 5.09 18.32 -1.83
N GLY A 29 4.14 18.64 -0.97
CA GLY A 29 3.08 19.60 -1.30
C GLY A 29 2.07 19.06 -2.32
N LEU A 30 1.92 17.74 -2.44
CA LEU A 30 1.07 17.09 -3.45
C LEU A 30 -0.22 16.50 -2.86
N LYS A 31 -0.54 16.82 -1.62
CA LYS A 31 -1.71 16.28 -0.91
C LYS A 31 -3.01 16.41 -1.72
N ASP A 32 -3.21 17.53 -2.39
CA ASP A 32 -4.46 17.80 -3.12
C ASP A 32 -4.48 17.16 -4.51
N LYS A 33 -3.36 16.57 -4.95
CA LYS A 33 -3.22 15.97 -6.27
C LYS A 33 -3.22 14.46 -6.27
N ILE A 34 -2.97 13.84 -5.12
CA ILE A 34 -2.85 12.39 -4.99
C ILE A 34 -3.76 11.90 -3.86
N THR A 35 -4.73 11.06 -4.21
CA THR A 35 -5.59 10.37 -3.24
C THR A 35 -4.95 9.02 -2.91
N ILE A 36 -4.86 8.69 -1.64
CA ILE A 36 -4.16 7.49 -1.16
C ILE A 36 -5.10 6.68 -0.29
N ASP A 37 -5.15 5.37 -0.53
CA ASP A 37 -5.93 4.46 0.28
C ASP A 37 -5.24 3.09 0.32
N SER A 38 -5.74 2.18 1.13
CA SER A 38 -5.30 0.80 1.16
C SER A 38 -6.47 -0.13 1.41
N ALA A 39 -6.31 -1.40 1.06
CA ALA A 39 -7.37 -2.39 1.20
C ALA A 39 -6.80 -3.80 1.27
N ALA A 40 -7.64 -4.75 1.69
CA ALA A 40 -7.34 -6.17 1.74
C ALA A 40 -7.97 -6.89 0.55
N THR A 41 -7.34 -8.00 0.15
CA THR A 41 -7.98 -8.96 -0.77
C THR A 41 -8.94 -9.89 -0.03
N SER A 42 -8.80 -10.03 1.29
CA SER A 42 -9.67 -10.86 2.13
C SER A 42 -10.60 -10.01 3.00
N THR A 43 -11.55 -10.68 3.66
CA THR A 43 -12.46 -10.05 4.64
C THR A 43 -12.05 -10.34 6.09
N TRP A 44 -10.99 -11.09 6.28
CA TRP A 44 -10.62 -11.65 7.60
C TRP A 44 -10.39 -10.60 8.68
N GLU A 45 -9.80 -9.48 8.30
CA GLU A 45 -9.42 -8.41 9.23
C GLU A 45 -10.28 -7.15 9.07
N HIS A 46 -11.34 -7.19 8.26
CA HIS A 46 -12.17 -6.02 7.96
C HIS A 46 -12.64 -5.34 9.25
N GLY A 47 -12.36 -4.06 9.39
CA GLY A 47 -12.71 -3.27 10.56
C GLY A 47 -11.69 -3.31 11.69
N ASN A 48 -10.67 -4.18 11.62
CA ASN A 48 -9.66 -4.28 12.65
C ASN A 48 -8.62 -3.14 12.53
N PRO A 49 -8.05 -2.72 13.67
CA PRO A 49 -7.02 -1.69 13.65
C PRO A 49 -5.70 -2.21 13.08
N VAL A 50 -4.81 -1.28 12.75
CA VAL A 50 -3.45 -1.61 12.30
C VAL A 50 -2.75 -2.52 13.31
N HIS A 51 -2.00 -3.50 12.80
CA HIS A 51 -1.21 -4.40 13.62
C HIS A 51 -0.20 -3.61 14.47
N HIS A 52 -0.04 -4.03 15.73
CA HIS A 52 0.83 -3.30 16.68
C HIS A 52 2.28 -3.16 16.20
N GLY A 53 2.82 -4.15 15.50
CA GLY A 53 4.18 -4.09 14.94
C GLY A 53 4.33 -3.01 13.88
N THR A 54 3.34 -2.86 13.01
CA THR A 54 3.31 -1.79 12.02
C THR A 54 3.18 -0.44 12.70
N ARG A 55 2.27 -0.31 13.67
CA ARG A 55 2.09 0.95 14.41
C ARG A 55 3.38 1.38 15.10
N LYS A 56 4.02 0.44 15.80
CA LYS A 56 5.29 0.71 16.49
C LYS A 56 6.36 1.19 15.51
N LYS A 57 6.49 0.53 14.36
CA LYS A 57 7.48 0.88 13.36
C LYS A 57 7.22 2.28 12.77
N LEU A 58 5.97 2.61 12.50
CA LEU A 58 5.60 3.94 12.01
C LEU A 58 5.91 5.02 13.06
N GLU A 59 5.55 4.77 14.32
CA GLU A 59 5.81 5.70 15.41
C GLU A 59 7.30 5.95 15.62
N GLU A 60 8.16 4.93 15.45
CA GLU A 60 9.62 5.08 15.52
C GLU A 60 10.15 6.10 14.50
N HIS A 61 9.45 6.26 13.39
CA HIS A 61 9.82 7.18 12.32
C HIS A 61 8.97 8.46 12.28
N GLY A 62 8.25 8.74 13.36
CA GLY A 62 7.44 9.95 13.48
C GLY A 62 6.22 9.96 12.55
N ILE A 63 5.73 8.79 12.14
CA ILE A 63 4.56 8.67 11.27
C ILE A 63 3.37 8.22 12.12
N SER A 64 2.27 8.99 12.06
CA SER A 64 1.06 8.65 12.81
C SER A 64 0.36 7.44 12.21
N ALA A 65 -0.06 6.51 13.08
CA ALA A 65 -0.90 5.39 12.72
C ALA A 65 -2.37 5.63 13.08
N LYS A 66 -2.71 6.84 13.51
CA LYS A 66 -4.07 7.18 13.95
C LYS A 66 -5.07 6.99 12.82
N GLY A 67 -6.15 6.27 13.12
CA GLY A 67 -7.25 6.07 12.18
C GLY A 67 -7.02 4.99 11.11
N LEU A 68 -5.87 4.31 11.13
CA LEU A 68 -5.61 3.21 10.20
C LEU A 68 -6.43 1.97 10.58
N VAL A 69 -7.36 1.60 9.70
CA VAL A 69 -8.28 0.48 9.91
C VAL A 69 -8.36 -0.34 8.62
N SER A 70 -8.35 -1.66 8.78
CA SER A 70 -8.49 -2.59 7.65
C SER A 70 -9.85 -2.45 6.97
N ARG A 71 -9.85 -2.50 5.64
CA ARG A 71 -11.05 -2.64 4.82
C ARG A 71 -10.77 -3.59 3.65
N THR A 72 -11.82 -4.15 3.07
CA THR A 72 -11.70 -5.02 1.90
C THR A 72 -11.88 -4.21 0.62
N LEU A 73 -11.19 -4.59 -0.47
CA LEU A 73 -11.41 -4.01 -1.80
C LEU A 73 -12.89 -3.98 -2.13
N ASP A 74 -13.34 -2.87 -2.70
CA ASP A 74 -14.72 -2.69 -3.15
C ASP A 74 -14.77 -1.92 -4.48
N ALA A 75 -15.98 -1.67 -4.98
CA ALA A 75 -16.16 -1.02 -6.28
C ALA A 75 -15.54 0.37 -6.38
N THR A 76 -15.32 1.07 -5.26
CA THR A 76 -14.71 2.39 -5.26
C THR A 76 -13.23 2.34 -5.65
N ASP A 77 -12.60 1.16 -5.58
CA ASP A 77 -11.20 0.99 -5.97
C ASP A 77 -11.01 0.82 -7.48
N LEU A 78 -12.08 0.54 -8.21
CA LEU A 78 -12.00 0.33 -9.66
C LEU A 78 -11.65 1.60 -10.44
N ASP A 79 -11.80 2.77 -9.86
CA ASP A 79 -11.43 4.05 -10.47
C ASP A 79 -9.99 4.49 -10.15
N ALA A 80 -9.24 3.67 -9.43
CA ALA A 80 -7.85 3.98 -9.10
C ALA A 80 -6.96 4.00 -10.35
N ASP A 81 -5.91 4.81 -10.30
CA ASP A 81 -4.87 4.84 -11.35
C ASP A 81 -3.83 3.75 -11.10
N TYR A 82 -3.57 3.44 -9.84
CA TYR A 82 -2.64 2.40 -9.41
C TYR A 82 -3.28 1.55 -8.32
N ILE A 83 -3.23 0.25 -8.48
CA ILE A 83 -3.57 -0.72 -7.43
C ILE A 83 -2.34 -1.60 -7.23
N LEU A 84 -1.64 -1.41 -6.13
CA LEU A 84 -0.33 -1.98 -5.90
C LEU A 84 -0.36 -3.02 -4.78
N GLY A 85 -0.05 -4.27 -5.14
CA GLY A 85 0.08 -5.36 -4.19
C GLY A 85 1.48 -5.40 -3.57
N MET A 86 1.60 -6.09 -2.46
CA MET A 86 2.88 -6.24 -1.77
C MET A 86 3.65 -7.46 -2.28
N ASP A 87 2.93 -8.45 -2.78
CA ASP A 87 3.51 -9.69 -3.29
C ASP A 87 2.75 -10.19 -4.54
N ALA A 88 3.28 -11.22 -5.19
CA ALA A 88 2.69 -11.77 -6.41
C ALA A 88 1.28 -12.34 -6.16
N SER A 89 1.03 -12.91 -4.99
CA SER A 89 -0.29 -13.42 -4.63
C SER A 89 -1.32 -12.28 -4.54
N ASN A 90 -0.94 -11.16 -3.93
CA ASN A 90 -1.80 -9.98 -3.90
C ASN A 90 -2.16 -9.52 -5.31
N VAL A 91 -1.17 -9.48 -6.21
CA VAL A 91 -1.39 -9.03 -7.60
C VAL A 91 -2.37 -9.96 -8.33
N ARG A 92 -2.22 -11.27 -8.16
CA ARG A 92 -3.19 -12.24 -8.75
C ARG A 92 -4.61 -11.98 -8.25
N ASN A 93 -4.75 -11.77 -6.96
CA ASN A 93 -6.07 -11.52 -6.35
C ASN A 93 -6.63 -10.16 -6.75
N ILE A 94 -5.79 -9.15 -6.95
CA ILE A 94 -6.21 -7.85 -7.48
C ILE A 94 -6.77 -8.02 -8.90
N HIS A 95 -6.07 -8.77 -9.77
CA HIS A 95 -6.54 -9.02 -11.13
C HIS A 95 -7.90 -9.74 -11.14
N SER A 96 -8.09 -10.71 -10.26
CA SER A 96 -9.38 -11.40 -10.14
C SER A 96 -10.50 -10.45 -9.69
N PHE A 97 -10.20 -9.54 -8.78
CA PHE A 97 -11.15 -8.53 -8.31
C PHE A 97 -11.50 -7.53 -9.42
N VAL A 98 -10.49 -7.01 -10.10
CA VAL A 98 -10.66 -6.01 -11.18
C VAL A 98 -11.43 -6.61 -12.36
N ASP A 99 -11.08 -7.82 -12.77
CA ASP A 99 -11.76 -8.57 -13.84
C ASP A 99 -12.08 -7.72 -15.08
N GLY A 100 -11.09 -6.95 -15.56
CA GLY A 100 -11.24 -6.08 -16.72
C GLY A 100 -12.07 -4.83 -16.52
N LYS A 101 -12.51 -4.53 -15.29
CA LYS A 101 -13.40 -3.40 -14.99
C LYS A 101 -12.66 -2.11 -14.62
N SER A 102 -11.34 -2.10 -14.68
CA SER A 102 -10.53 -0.94 -14.31
C SER A 102 -9.35 -0.79 -15.27
N ASP A 103 -8.97 0.46 -15.52
CA ASP A 103 -7.78 0.81 -16.29
C ASP A 103 -6.54 1.00 -15.39
N ALA A 104 -6.65 0.67 -14.11
CA ALA A 104 -5.56 0.83 -13.16
C ALA A 104 -4.32 0.04 -13.57
N THR A 105 -3.15 0.63 -13.32
CA THR A 105 -1.89 -0.11 -13.36
C THR A 105 -1.83 -1.02 -12.14
N VAL A 106 -1.75 -2.33 -12.35
CA VAL A 106 -1.68 -3.34 -11.30
C VAL A 106 -0.28 -3.95 -11.31
N ALA A 107 0.42 -3.85 -10.18
CA ALA A 107 1.79 -4.36 -10.05
C ALA A 107 2.12 -4.58 -8.57
N ARG A 108 3.28 -5.21 -8.29
CA ARG A 108 3.85 -5.20 -6.95
C ARG A 108 4.51 -3.85 -6.69
N LEU A 109 4.43 -3.37 -5.46
CA LEU A 109 5.04 -2.08 -5.10
C LEU A 109 6.54 -2.01 -5.48
N LEU A 110 7.31 -3.06 -5.19
CA LEU A 110 8.74 -3.08 -5.51
C LEU A 110 9.03 -3.09 -7.01
N GLU A 111 8.12 -3.55 -7.85
CA GLU A 111 8.30 -3.47 -9.31
C GLU A 111 8.38 -2.03 -9.80
N VAL A 112 7.72 -1.10 -9.13
CA VAL A 112 7.80 0.33 -9.45
C VAL A 112 9.24 0.82 -9.26
N ALA A 113 9.96 0.25 -8.31
CA ALA A 113 11.38 0.56 -8.06
C ALA A 113 12.34 -0.27 -8.93
N GLY A 114 11.82 -1.07 -9.86
CA GLY A 114 12.64 -1.96 -10.68
C GLY A 114 13.15 -3.20 -9.95
N VAL A 115 12.56 -3.53 -8.81
CA VAL A 115 12.96 -4.68 -7.98
C VAL A 115 11.93 -5.80 -8.13
N PRO A 116 12.26 -6.91 -8.83
CA PRO A 116 11.29 -7.97 -9.15
C PRO A 116 11.16 -9.00 -8.03
N ARG A 117 10.72 -8.58 -6.86
CA ARG A 117 10.47 -9.49 -5.74
C ARG A 117 9.35 -9.00 -4.85
N ASP A 118 8.89 -9.87 -3.95
CA ASP A 118 7.85 -9.57 -2.98
C ASP A 118 8.39 -8.77 -1.79
N ILE A 119 7.51 -8.04 -1.13
CA ILE A 119 7.73 -7.55 0.22
C ILE A 119 7.26 -8.65 1.17
N ALA A 120 8.17 -9.17 1.97
CA ALA A 120 7.85 -10.24 2.92
C ALA A 120 6.77 -9.82 3.91
N ASP A 121 5.88 -10.75 4.25
CA ASP A 121 4.79 -10.47 5.18
C ASP A 121 5.30 -10.56 6.63
N PRO A 122 5.33 -9.45 7.38
CA PRO A 122 5.86 -9.42 8.73
C PRO A 122 4.97 -10.17 9.72
N TRP A 123 3.74 -10.50 9.36
CA TRP A 123 2.88 -11.38 10.15
C TRP A 123 3.56 -12.74 10.37
N TYR A 124 4.25 -13.24 9.33
CA TYR A 124 4.95 -14.53 9.39
C TYR A 124 6.41 -14.41 9.82
N THR A 125 7.11 -13.37 9.33
CA THR A 125 8.55 -13.22 9.59
C THR A 125 8.84 -12.54 10.92
N GLY A 126 7.93 -11.70 11.40
CA GLY A 126 8.17 -10.83 12.54
C GLY A 126 9.14 -9.68 12.26
N ASP A 127 9.62 -9.54 11.03
CA ASP A 127 10.64 -8.55 10.66
C ASP A 127 9.99 -7.29 10.05
N PHE A 128 9.51 -6.41 10.91
CA PHE A 128 8.92 -5.14 10.51
C PHE A 128 9.94 -4.14 9.97
N ASP A 129 11.22 -4.30 10.31
CA ASP A 129 12.29 -3.45 9.78
C ASP A 129 12.51 -3.71 8.29
N ALA A 130 12.54 -4.98 7.89
CA ALA A 130 12.67 -5.35 6.48
C ALA A 130 11.48 -4.84 5.67
N THR A 131 10.27 -4.98 6.20
CA THR A 131 9.05 -4.46 5.56
C THR A 131 9.13 -2.95 5.39
N TYR A 132 9.54 -2.24 6.43
CA TYR A 132 9.65 -0.77 6.39
C TYR A 132 10.66 -0.32 5.32
N ARG A 133 11.83 -0.95 5.26
CA ARG A 133 12.84 -0.63 4.25
C ARG A 133 12.30 -0.83 2.83
N ASP A 134 11.61 -1.93 2.58
CA ASP A 134 11.03 -2.21 1.27
C ASP A 134 9.89 -1.25 0.92
N VAL A 135 9.05 -0.91 1.89
CA VAL A 135 7.98 0.06 1.68
C VAL A 135 8.56 1.44 1.32
N ILE A 136 9.59 1.88 2.03
CA ILE A 136 10.28 3.15 1.73
C ILE A 136 10.84 3.13 0.30
N LEU A 137 11.53 2.05 -0.08
CA LEU A 137 12.10 1.90 -1.42
C LEU A 137 11.02 2.02 -2.50
N GLY A 138 9.93 1.26 -2.34
CA GLY A 138 8.83 1.28 -3.31
C GLY A 138 8.09 2.61 -3.35
N CYS A 139 7.82 3.20 -2.20
CA CYS A 139 7.09 4.48 -2.12
C CYS A 139 7.90 5.64 -2.68
N ASN A 140 9.22 5.67 -2.47
CA ASN A 140 10.08 6.70 -3.08
C ASN A 140 10.04 6.61 -4.61
N ALA A 141 10.14 5.41 -5.16
CA ALA A 141 10.07 5.20 -6.60
C ALA A 141 8.69 5.58 -7.16
N LEU A 142 7.63 5.23 -6.44
CA LEU A 142 6.26 5.57 -6.82
C LEU A 142 6.07 7.08 -6.86
N LEU A 143 6.56 7.80 -5.85
CA LEU A 143 6.45 9.26 -5.81
C LEU A 143 7.11 9.91 -7.04
N GLU A 144 8.32 9.47 -7.39
CA GLU A 144 9.02 9.98 -8.57
C GLU A 144 8.25 9.67 -9.86
N GLN A 145 7.66 8.47 -9.95
CA GLN A 145 6.84 8.09 -11.11
C GLN A 145 5.60 8.97 -11.23
N LEU A 146 4.89 9.20 -10.13
CA LEU A 146 3.68 10.04 -10.13
C LEU A 146 3.99 11.49 -10.45
N LYS A 147 5.12 12.03 -9.99
CA LYS A 147 5.53 13.40 -10.33
C LYS A 147 5.67 13.60 -11.82
N LYS A 148 6.09 12.58 -12.56
CA LYS A 148 6.21 12.64 -14.02
C LYS A 148 4.85 12.63 -14.72
N GLU A 149 3.85 12.07 -14.06
CA GLU A 149 2.49 11.92 -14.62
C GLU A 149 1.56 13.09 -14.26
N LEU A 150 1.94 13.88 -13.27
CA LEU A 150 1.13 15.01 -12.80
C LEU A 150 1.30 16.27 -13.66
#